data_c4ea56f94ff819779e5e30a15ac5d26e
#
_entry.id   c4ea56f94ff819779e5e30a15ac5d26e
#
_cell.length_a   1.000
_cell.length_b   1.000
_cell.length_c   1.000
_cell.angle_alpha   90.00
_cell.angle_beta   90.00
_cell.angle_gamma   90.00
#
_symmetry.space_group_name_H-M   'P 1'
#
loop_
_entity.id
_entity.type
_entity.pdbx_description
1 polymer ?
#
loop_
_entity_poly.entity_id
_entity_poly.type
_entity_poly.pdbx_seq_one_letter_code
_entity_poly.pdbx_strand_id
1 'polypeptide(L)'
;MARLPAPRSRALLAALLCAVALLATACGGGGSGDTAARDLCAPPGPEAASAAPERLSAPGGGSEDRFTTPSAAPVESVDISRLGLIRPGVLSVGTLSDAPPSICVNSAGSFTGFDNELLRAVAAKLGLQVQFSGTEFAGLLAQVAGKRFDVGSSNITTTDARRQQVGFTNGYDFGYFSLVVKDGSPVGGFGDLGPGSRVAVVQGTVQDEYVVNELGLDPVKFPDYNTAYANVKTGQVDAWVAPSAQAEGAIAPGDATSVVENSFSLDNFAAWAVAKNNQPLIDALNAGLDAVIADGTYARLYSDWVPRELPPGWKPGSKAAPAPQLPDFAALAAERGPQEQTRQAPKSTLEQLRDTFFDWSLYRQAFPDLFKTGLPNTLILAVVSGVLGTVIGMLLAVAGISRTRWLRWPARVYTDIFRGLPAVVIILIIGLGIGPVVGGITGNNPYWLGAVALALLASAYIGEIFRSGIQSVEPGQLEAARAIGFGYRQAMTLVVIPQGVRRVLPALMNQFIALIKDSSLIYFLGLLATQRELFAVGRDLNAQTGNLSPLVAAGLVYLLLTIPLTHLVNYIDRRMRTGRPDQPIDPVEQQTITEGRG
;
A
#
# COMPACT_ATOMS: atom_id res chain seq x y z
N MET A 1 -0.37 7.25 60.12
CA MET A 1 -0.01 6.22 59.13
C MET A 1 -1.13 6.15 58.09
N ALA A 2 -1.04 6.95 57.04
CA ALA A 2 -2.00 6.98 55.95
C ALA A 2 -1.37 6.31 54.72
N ARG A 3 -1.99 5.28 54.18
CA ARG A 3 -1.54 4.54 52.97
C ARG A 3 -1.80 5.40 51.73
N LEU A 4 -0.73 5.73 51.00
CA LEU A 4 -0.80 6.35 49.69
C LEU A 4 -1.40 5.36 48.65
N PRO A 5 -2.33 5.78 47.80
CA PRO A 5 -2.81 4.93 46.71
C PRO A 5 -1.72 4.79 45.64
N ALA A 6 -1.44 3.55 45.23
CA ALA A 6 -0.51 3.24 44.17
C ALA A 6 -1.00 3.81 42.82
N PRO A 7 -0.13 4.35 41.98
CA PRO A 7 -0.52 4.96 40.72
C PRO A 7 -1.04 3.88 39.74
N ARG A 8 -2.23 4.09 39.20
CA ARG A 8 -2.91 3.24 38.20
C ARG A 8 -2.05 2.95 36.94
N SER A 9 -1.01 3.75 36.72
CA SER A 9 -0.05 3.54 35.60
C SER A 9 0.82 2.29 35.75
N ARG A 10 1.13 1.85 36.99
CA ARG A 10 1.90 0.61 37.24
C ARG A 10 1.06 -0.64 36.98
N ALA A 11 -0.24 -0.57 37.23
CA ALA A 11 -1.16 -1.68 36.96
C ALA A 11 -1.36 -1.92 35.46
N LEU A 12 -1.43 -0.85 34.65
CA LEU A 12 -1.53 -0.95 33.18
C LEU A 12 -0.24 -1.47 32.54
N LEU A 13 0.92 -1.02 33.03
CA LEU A 13 2.21 -1.54 32.56
C LEU A 13 2.43 -3.00 32.96
N ALA A 14 2.02 -3.37 34.18
CA ALA A 14 2.03 -4.75 34.64
C ALA A 14 1.04 -5.63 33.86
N ALA A 15 -0.15 -5.13 33.53
CA ALA A 15 -1.12 -5.85 32.70
C ALA A 15 -0.61 -6.05 31.27
N LEU A 16 0.08 -5.05 30.69
CA LEU A 16 0.69 -5.17 29.36
C LEU A 16 1.87 -6.14 29.36
N LEU A 17 2.72 -6.10 30.40
CA LEU A 17 3.81 -7.04 30.58
C LEU A 17 3.33 -8.46 30.91
N CYS A 18 2.24 -8.60 31.67
CA CYS A 18 1.61 -9.89 31.90
C CYS A 18 0.94 -10.45 30.63
N ALA A 19 0.33 -9.61 29.79
CA ALA A 19 -0.21 -10.04 28.50
C ALA A 19 0.92 -10.52 27.54
N VAL A 20 2.06 -9.83 27.52
CA VAL A 20 3.25 -10.24 26.77
C VAL A 20 3.89 -11.50 27.36
N ALA A 21 3.91 -11.64 28.68
CA ALA A 21 4.45 -12.83 29.36
C ALA A 21 3.52 -14.05 29.24
N LEU A 22 2.20 -13.87 29.22
CA LEU A 22 1.22 -14.95 28.94
C LEU A 22 1.30 -15.43 27.49
N LEU A 23 1.66 -14.55 26.55
CA LEU A 23 1.96 -14.95 25.17
C LEU A 23 3.26 -15.72 25.05
N ALA A 24 4.22 -15.52 25.96
CA ALA A 24 5.51 -16.22 25.96
C ALA A 24 5.47 -17.60 26.63
N THR A 25 4.51 -17.89 27.50
CA THR A 25 4.40 -19.17 28.22
C THR A 25 3.48 -20.21 27.57
N ALA A 26 2.83 -19.88 26.43
CA ALA A 26 2.02 -20.81 25.65
C ALA A 26 2.84 -21.71 24.70
N CYS A 27 4.17 -21.71 24.78
CA CYS A 27 5.06 -22.57 23.99
C CYS A 27 5.43 -23.84 24.76
N GLY A 28 4.49 -24.80 24.84
CA GLY A 28 4.80 -26.13 25.35
C GLY A 28 3.71 -27.13 24.97
N GLY A 29 3.82 -27.73 23.80
CA GLY A 29 2.92 -28.82 23.40
C GLY A 29 3.10 -29.12 21.92
N GLY A 30 3.93 -30.11 21.62
CA GLY A 30 4.28 -30.50 20.26
C GLY A 30 3.13 -31.11 19.47
N GLY A 31 3.18 -30.91 18.21
CA GLY A 31 2.36 -31.51 17.18
C GLY A 31 2.96 -31.11 15.84
N SER A 32 3.91 -31.89 15.36
CA SER A 32 4.53 -31.76 14.06
C SER A 32 3.51 -31.98 12.95
N GLY A 33 3.19 -30.92 12.27
CA GLY A 33 2.51 -30.86 11.01
C GLY A 33 2.85 -29.53 10.40
N ASP A 34 4.11 -29.32 10.02
CA ASP A 34 4.52 -28.19 9.19
C ASP A 34 3.91 -28.38 7.78
N THR A 35 2.66 -28.00 7.60
CA THR A 35 2.23 -27.48 6.33
C THR A 35 2.78 -26.05 6.28
N ALA A 36 3.98 -25.89 5.73
CA ALA A 36 4.51 -24.59 5.38
C ALA A 36 3.41 -23.82 4.65
N ALA A 37 3.06 -22.63 5.13
CA ALA A 37 2.11 -21.76 4.45
C ALA A 37 2.56 -21.64 2.98
N ARG A 38 1.69 -22.01 2.04
CA ARG A 38 2.01 -21.99 0.60
C ARG A 38 2.40 -20.56 0.24
N ASP A 39 3.62 -20.40 -0.28
CA ASP A 39 4.02 -19.14 -0.88
C ASP A 39 3.19 -18.95 -2.16
N LEU A 40 2.16 -18.11 -2.09
CA LEU A 40 1.29 -17.80 -3.22
C LEU A 40 2.08 -17.12 -4.35
N CYS A 41 3.28 -16.63 -4.06
CA CYS A 41 4.18 -15.97 -4.99
C CYS A 41 5.30 -16.90 -5.50
N ALA A 42 5.13 -18.21 -5.39
CA ALA A 42 5.99 -19.20 -6.00
C ALA A 42 5.34 -19.77 -7.27
N PRO A 43 6.13 -20.14 -8.29
CA PRO A 43 5.60 -20.78 -9.49
C PRO A 43 4.83 -22.05 -9.13
N PRO A 44 3.59 -22.24 -9.64
CA PRO A 44 2.78 -23.40 -9.30
C PRO A 44 3.22 -24.70 -10.03
N GLY A 45 4.14 -24.62 -10.99
CA GLY A 45 4.58 -25.75 -11.80
C GLY A 45 5.41 -26.77 -10.99
N PRO A 46 5.31 -28.08 -11.33
CA PRO A 46 5.99 -29.16 -10.60
C PRO A 46 7.52 -29.10 -10.66
N GLU A 47 8.09 -28.51 -11.70
CA GLU A 47 9.55 -28.37 -11.85
C GLU A 47 10.09 -27.16 -11.05
N ALA A 48 9.30 -26.12 -10.85
CA ALA A 48 9.69 -24.92 -10.13
C ALA A 48 9.89 -25.15 -8.63
N ALA A 49 9.20 -26.15 -8.06
CA ALA A 49 9.36 -26.53 -6.64
C ALA A 49 10.72 -27.18 -6.34
N SER A 50 11.44 -27.68 -7.35
CA SER A 50 12.73 -28.34 -7.21
C SER A 50 13.93 -27.46 -7.62
N ALA A 51 13.70 -26.35 -8.31
CA ALA A 51 14.75 -25.41 -8.70
C ALA A 51 14.98 -24.43 -7.56
N ALA A 52 16.12 -24.56 -6.88
CA ALA A 52 16.60 -23.46 -6.04
C ALA A 52 16.68 -22.20 -6.90
N PRO A 53 16.22 -21.05 -6.40
CA PRO A 53 16.28 -19.81 -7.15
C PRO A 53 17.72 -19.54 -7.58
N GLU A 54 17.96 -19.55 -8.88
CA GLU A 54 19.25 -19.19 -9.42
C GLU A 54 19.41 -17.69 -9.21
N ARG A 55 20.28 -17.31 -8.28
CA ARG A 55 20.60 -15.91 -8.01
C ARG A 55 21.37 -15.37 -9.21
N LEU A 56 20.65 -14.82 -10.16
CA LEU A 56 21.24 -14.09 -11.27
C LEU A 56 21.64 -12.71 -10.75
N SER A 57 22.94 -12.41 -10.82
CA SER A 57 23.45 -11.06 -10.57
C SER A 57 22.82 -10.12 -11.58
N ALA A 58 22.04 -9.13 -11.12
CA ALA A 58 21.56 -8.09 -12.00
C ALA A 58 22.74 -7.34 -12.62
N PRO A 59 22.69 -6.89 -13.89
CA PRO A 59 23.68 -5.98 -14.43
C PRO A 59 23.73 -4.73 -13.55
N GLY A 60 24.79 -4.53 -12.77
CA GLY A 60 24.90 -3.43 -11.80
C GLY A 60 25.03 -3.84 -10.35
N GLY A 61 25.14 -5.14 -10.02
CA GLY A 61 25.56 -5.65 -8.70
C GLY A 61 24.46 -5.85 -7.64
N GLY A 62 23.18 -5.76 -8.01
CA GLY A 62 22.08 -6.17 -7.14
C GLY A 62 21.73 -7.66 -7.36
N SER A 63 21.66 -8.46 -6.31
CA SER A 63 21.06 -9.81 -6.39
C SER A 63 19.55 -9.67 -6.27
N GLU A 64 18.81 -9.85 -7.35
CA GLU A 64 17.38 -10.09 -7.30
C GLU A 64 17.11 -11.59 -7.42
N ASP A 65 16.31 -12.15 -6.52
CA ASP A 65 15.83 -13.52 -6.66
C ASP A 65 14.89 -13.57 -7.86
N ARG A 66 15.27 -14.32 -8.88
CA ARG A 66 14.46 -14.57 -10.08
C ARG A 66 14.11 -16.05 -10.08
N PHE A 67 12.83 -16.36 -10.03
CA PHE A 67 12.42 -17.77 -10.01
C PHE A 67 12.67 -18.47 -11.34
N THR A 68 12.44 -17.80 -12.44
CA THR A 68 12.40 -18.47 -13.75
C THR A 68 13.02 -17.72 -14.91
N THR A 69 13.33 -16.42 -14.78
CA THR A 69 13.85 -15.63 -15.90
C THR A 69 15.27 -16.08 -16.29
N PRO A 70 15.49 -16.65 -17.47
CA PRO A 70 16.82 -17.02 -17.92
C PRO A 70 17.65 -15.81 -18.30
N SER A 71 18.96 -15.99 -18.35
CA SER A 71 19.86 -15.03 -19.02
C SER A 71 19.48 -14.93 -20.50
N ALA A 72 19.24 -13.72 -20.99
CA ALA A 72 18.81 -13.48 -22.36
C ALA A 72 19.85 -12.63 -23.10
N ALA A 73 20.24 -13.06 -24.31
CA ALA A 73 21.11 -12.25 -25.14
C ALA A 73 20.39 -10.98 -25.64
N PRO A 74 21.02 -9.81 -25.63
CA PRO A 74 20.43 -8.57 -26.13
C PRO A 74 19.99 -8.67 -27.60
N VAL A 75 18.98 -7.88 -27.97
CA VAL A 75 18.60 -7.66 -29.38
C VAL A 75 19.44 -6.51 -29.93
N GLU A 76 20.30 -6.80 -30.88
CA GLU A 76 21.28 -5.82 -31.41
C GLU A 76 20.68 -4.61 -32.17
N SER A 77 19.39 -4.70 -32.55
CA SER A 77 18.74 -3.72 -33.44
C SER A 77 18.07 -2.54 -32.73
N VAL A 78 18.09 -2.49 -31.39
CA VAL A 78 17.32 -1.47 -30.62
C VAL A 78 18.26 -0.39 -30.07
N ASP A 79 18.08 0.86 -30.53
CA ASP A 79 18.76 2.02 -29.96
C ASP A 79 18.07 2.48 -28.65
N ILE A 80 18.58 2.01 -27.52
CA ILE A 80 18.05 2.33 -26.19
C ILE A 80 18.12 3.84 -25.87
N SER A 81 18.95 4.63 -26.52
CA SER A 81 19.06 6.07 -26.28
C SER A 81 17.82 6.85 -26.74
N ARG A 82 17.02 6.27 -27.65
CA ARG A 82 15.81 6.88 -28.23
C ARG A 82 14.52 6.45 -27.56
N LEU A 83 14.57 5.57 -26.56
CA LEU A 83 13.37 5.03 -25.93
C LEU A 83 12.61 6.04 -25.06
N GLY A 84 13.17 7.21 -24.81
CA GLY A 84 12.53 8.26 -23.99
C GLY A 84 12.27 7.84 -22.56
N LEU A 85 13.15 7.01 -21.99
CA LEU A 85 13.08 6.52 -20.63
C LEU A 85 13.25 7.66 -19.62
N ILE A 86 12.58 7.57 -18.50
CA ILE A 86 12.69 8.50 -17.35
C ILE A 86 14.15 8.53 -16.85
N ARG A 87 14.80 7.37 -16.81
CA ARG A 87 16.23 7.23 -16.49
C ARG A 87 16.93 6.41 -17.55
N PRO A 88 18.01 6.91 -18.14
CA PRO A 88 18.73 6.19 -19.19
C PRO A 88 19.15 4.78 -18.73
N GLY A 89 18.83 3.77 -19.53
CA GLY A 89 19.18 2.37 -19.28
C GLY A 89 18.35 1.65 -18.20
N VAL A 90 17.41 2.33 -17.54
CA VAL A 90 16.56 1.73 -16.50
C VAL A 90 15.10 1.86 -16.90
N LEU A 91 14.43 0.73 -17.01
CA LEU A 91 12.98 0.65 -17.22
C LEU A 91 12.26 0.77 -15.87
N SER A 92 11.61 1.90 -15.63
CA SER A 92 10.81 2.14 -14.42
C SER A 92 9.42 1.56 -14.62
N VAL A 93 9.03 0.61 -13.76
CA VAL A 93 7.79 -0.17 -13.90
C VAL A 93 6.89 0.03 -12.70
N GLY A 94 5.66 0.47 -12.95
CA GLY A 94 4.57 0.41 -11.98
C GLY A 94 3.83 -0.93 -12.08
N THR A 95 3.63 -1.61 -10.95
CA THR A 95 2.98 -2.92 -10.91
C THR A 95 2.21 -3.10 -9.60
N LEU A 96 1.27 -4.05 -9.59
CA LEU A 96 0.65 -4.52 -8.34
C LEU A 96 1.64 -5.35 -7.52
N SER A 97 1.27 -5.67 -6.29
CA SER A 97 2.04 -6.55 -5.41
C SER A 97 1.27 -7.79 -4.95
N ASP A 98 0.01 -7.95 -5.34
CA ASP A 98 -0.97 -8.83 -4.71
C ASP A 98 -1.87 -9.61 -5.70
N ALA A 99 -1.39 -9.85 -6.90
CA ALA A 99 -2.13 -10.59 -7.93
C ALA A 99 -1.38 -11.86 -8.38
N PRO A 100 -1.06 -12.81 -7.46
CA PRO A 100 -0.45 -14.06 -7.83
C PRO A 100 -1.41 -14.89 -8.74
N PRO A 101 -0.89 -15.73 -9.62
CA PRO A 101 0.52 -15.99 -9.91
C PRO A 101 1.13 -15.01 -10.92
N SER A 102 0.34 -14.07 -11.45
CA SER A 102 0.80 -13.17 -12.53
C SER A 102 1.73 -12.09 -11.99
N ILE A 103 1.41 -11.53 -10.81
CA ILE A 103 2.13 -10.38 -10.24
C ILE A 103 2.11 -10.50 -8.73
N CYS A 104 3.27 -10.53 -8.12
CA CYS A 104 3.36 -10.56 -6.67
C CYS A 104 4.76 -10.17 -6.18
N VAL A 105 4.90 -10.10 -4.86
CA VAL A 105 6.19 -9.89 -4.20
C VAL A 105 6.51 -11.15 -3.41
N ASN A 106 7.68 -11.74 -3.65
CA ASN A 106 8.12 -12.95 -2.98
C ASN A 106 8.63 -12.68 -1.54
N SER A 107 8.96 -13.75 -0.83
CA SER A 107 9.48 -13.68 0.54
C SER A 107 10.81 -12.92 0.68
N ALA A 108 11.57 -12.75 -0.42
CA ALA A 108 12.77 -11.92 -0.48
C ALA A 108 12.49 -10.44 -0.74
N GLY A 109 11.21 -10.04 -0.87
CA GLY A 109 10.81 -8.67 -1.16
C GLY A 109 10.95 -8.27 -2.63
N SER A 110 11.21 -9.22 -3.52
CA SER A 110 11.34 -8.97 -4.96
C SER A 110 10.01 -9.13 -5.69
N PHE A 111 9.75 -8.26 -6.66
CA PHE A 111 8.61 -8.40 -7.55
C PHE A 111 8.84 -9.54 -8.53
N THR A 112 7.91 -10.48 -8.59
CA THR A 112 7.95 -11.67 -9.44
C THR A 112 6.54 -12.03 -9.94
N GLY A 113 6.36 -13.20 -10.51
CA GLY A 113 5.13 -13.60 -11.20
C GLY A 113 5.26 -13.49 -12.70
N PHE A 114 4.36 -14.13 -13.44
CA PHE A 114 4.46 -14.23 -14.90
C PHE A 114 4.73 -12.90 -15.60
N ASP A 115 3.94 -11.85 -15.30
CA ASP A 115 4.08 -10.54 -15.93
C ASP A 115 5.44 -9.91 -15.68
N ASN A 116 5.87 -9.93 -14.41
CA ASN A 116 7.10 -9.29 -14.01
C ASN A 116 8.33 -10.04 -14.54
N GLU A 117 8.30 -11.39 -14.52
CA GLU A 117 9.37 -12.21 -15.06
C GLU A 117 9.47 -12.08 -16.59
N LEU A 118 8.32 -12.04 -17.28
CA LEU A 118 8.28 -11.82 -18.71
C LEU A 118 8.84 -10.44 -19.08
N LEU A 119 8.45 -9.40 -18.34
CA LEU A 119 8.96 -8.05 -18.58
C LEU A 119 10.48 -7.94 -18.30
N ARG A 120 10.98 -8.66 -17.27
CA ARG A 120 12.43 -8.78 -17.05
C ARG A 120 13.14 -9.43 -18.22
N ALA A 121 12.61 -10.53 -18.75
CA ALA A 121 13.17 -11.21 -19.91
C ALA A 121 13.22 -10.28 -21.13
N VAL A 122 12.13 -9.54 -21.39
CA VAL A 122 12.05 -8.54 -22.47
C VAL A 122 13.05 -7.41 -22.23
N ALA A 123 13.14 -6.86 -21.04
CA ALA A 123 14.11 -5.81 -20.71
C ALA A 123 15.56 -6.29 -20.86
N ALA A 124 15.85 -7.54 -20.47
CA ALA A 124 17.16 -8.14 -20.68
C ALA A 124 17.51 -8.25 -22.18
N LYS A 125 16.56 -8.63 -23.05
CA LYS A 125 16.71 -8.59 -24.50
C LYS A 125 17.07 -7.20 -25.02
N LEU A 126 16.54 -6.16 -24.39
CA LEU A 126 16.79 -4.75 -24.75
C LEU A 126 18.05 -4.16 -24.08
N GLY A 127 18.76 -4.92 -23.24
CA GLY A 127 19.90 -4.42 -22.46
C GLY A 127 19.52 -3.43 -21.37
N LEU A 128 18.27 -3.46 -20.90
CA LEU A 128 17.74 -2.56 -19.87
C LEU A 128 17.73 -3.23 -18.49
N GLN A 129 18.00 -2.43 -17.47
CA GLN A 129 17.70 -2.80 -16.07
C GLN A 129 16.24 -2.51 -15.76
N VAL A 130 15.59 -3.32 -14.90
CA VAL A 130 14.21 -3.09 -14.49
C VAL A 130 14.16 -2.65 -13.04
N GLN A 131 13.36 -1.62 -12.77
CA GLN A 131 13.02 -1.21 -11.42
C GLN A 131 11.50 -1.23 -11.22
N PHE A 132 11.03 -2.18 -10.42
CA PHE A 132 9.62 -2.29 -10.07
C PHE A 132 9.25 -1.40 -8.86
N SER A 133 8.02 -0.88 -8.90
CA SER A 133 7.40 -0.15 -7.80
C SER A 133 5.95 -0.59 -7.66
N GLY A 134 5.56 -1.01 -6.45
CA GLY A 134 4.18 -1.39 -6.16
C GLY A 134 3.24 -0.18 -6.17
N THR A 135 2.07 -0.33 -6.77
CA THR A 135 1.02 0.69 -6.80
C THR A 135 -0.36 0.03 -6.90
N GLU A 136 -1.41 0.78 -6.58
CA GLU A 136 -2.79 0.33 -6.78
C GLU A 136 -3.20 0.43 -8.25
N PHE A 137 -4.02 -0.53 -8.71
CA PHE A 137 -4.44 -0.61 -10.11
C PHE A 137 -5.16 0.64 -10.60
N ALA A 138 -6.08 1.17 -9.80
CA ALA A 138 -6.89 2.35 -10.15
C ALA A 138 -6.06 3.59 -10.52
N GLY A 139 -4.85 3.74 -9.94
CA GLY A 139 -3.94 4.85 -10.24
C GLY A 139 -2.87 4.55 -11.28
N LEU A 140 -2.67 3.29 -11.67
CA LEU A 140 -1.53 2.85 -12.46
C LEU A 140 -1.47 3.52 -13.84
N LEU A 141 -2.56 3.50 -14.61
CA LEU A 141 -2.59 4.08 -15.96
C LEU A 141 -2.35 5.59 -15.96
N ALA A 142 -2.91 6.31 -14.98
CA ALA A 142 -2.66 7.74 -14.83
C ALA A 142 -1.19 8.04 -14.52
N GLN A 143 -0.54 7.19 -13.73
CA GLN A 143 0.89 7.33 -13.40
C GLN A 143 1.78 7.08 -14.63
N VAL A 144 1.42 6.10 -15.48
CA VAL A 144 2.11 5.85 -16.76
C VAL A 144 1.90 7.01 -17.73
N ALA A 145 0.67 7.49 -17.89
CA ALA A 145 0.35 8.64 -18.73
C ALA A 145 1.11 9.91 -18.28
N GLY A 146 1.24 10.11 -16.96
CA GLY A 146 1.99 11.19 -16.34
C GLY A 146 3.51 10.98 -16.30
N LYS A 147 4.05 9.93 -16.95
CA LYS A 147 5.49 9.61 -16.99
C LYS A 147 6.13 9.44 -15.60
N ARG A 148 5.38 8.92 -14.64
CA ARG A 148 5.94 8.48 -13.38
C ARG A 148 6.63 7.12 -13.52
N PHE A 149 6.06 6.27 -14.36
CA PHE A 149 6.61 5.00 -14.80
C PHE A 149 6.77 5.02 -16.31
N ASP A 150 7.79 4.33 -16.82
CA ASP A 150 7.96 4.09 -18.25
C ASP A 150 6.92 3.07 -18.73
N VAL A 151 6.63 2.06 -17.88
CA VAL A 151 5.76 0.94 -18.17
C VAL A 151 4.82 0.67 -16.99
N GLY A 152 3.57 0.35 -17.29
CA GLY A 152 2.63 -0.29 -16.37
C GLY A 152 2.55 -1.78 -16.71
N SER A 153 2.83 -2.66 -15.73
CA SER A 153 2.79 -4.12 -15.86
C SER A 153 1.89 -4.69 -14.78
N SER A 154 0.69 -5.14 -15.14
CA SER A 154 -0.29 -5.66 -14.18
C SER A 154 -1.40 -6.43 -14.89
N ASN A 155 -1.04 -7.30 -15.81
CA ASN A 155 -1.99 -8.04 -16.64
C ASN A 155 -3.11 -7.11 -17.17
N ILE A 156 -2.69 -5.96 -17.74
CA ILE A 156 -3.59 -4.86 -18.07
C ILE A 156 -4.36 -5.20 -19.34
N THR A 157 -5.63 -5.52 -19.18
CA THR A 157 -6.52 -5.72 -20.32
C THR A 157 -6.66 -4.44 -21.13
N THR A 158 -6.44 -4.50 -22.42
CA THR A 158 -6.58 -3.37 -23.34
C THR A 158 -8.05 -3.10 -23.63
N THR A 159 -8.54 -1.90 -23.33
CA THR A 159 -9.87 -1.43 -23.71
C THR A 159 -9.76 -0.15 -24.51
N ASP A 160 -10.78 0.20 -25.30
CA ASP A 160 -10.79 1.44 -26.08
C ASP A 160 -10.67 2.68 -25.18
N ALA A 161 -11.32 2.67 -24.02
CA ALA A 161 -11.22 3.75 -23.03
C ALA A 161 -9.77 3.93 -22.52
N ARG A 162 -9.07 2.81 -22.23
CA ARG A 162 -7.67 2.83 -21.79
C ARG A 162 -6.73 3.25 -22.90
N ARG A 163 -6.98 2.83 -24.16
CA ARG A 163 -6.22 3.24 -25.35
C ARG A 163 -6.30 4.74 -25.62
N GLN A 164 -7.33 5.42 -25.12
CA GLN A 164 -7.40 6.87 -25.18
C GLN A 164 -6.40 7.55 -24.24
N GLN A 165 -6.04 6.90 -23.14
CA GLN A 165 -5.17 7.46 -22.08
C GLN A 165 -3.70 7.08 -22.27
N VAL A 166 -3.43 5.81 -22.62
CA VAL A 166 -2.08 5.24 -22.76
C VAL A 166 -1.95 4.47 -24.06
N GLY A 167 -0.69 4.24 -24.47
CA GLY A 167 -0.35 3.28 -25.52
C GLY A 167 -0.18 1.89 -24.93
N PHE A 168 -0.32 0.87 -25.78
CA PHE A 168 -0.14 -0.53 -25.39
C PHE A 168 0.83 -1.25 -26.33
N THR A 169 1.57 -2.21 -25.78
CA THR A 169 2.32 -3.18 -26.55
C THR A 169 1.38 -4.18 -27.25
N ASN A 170 1.94 -5.11 -28.01
CA ASN A 170 1.24 -6.32 -28.44
C ASN A 170 0.84 -7.14 -27.21
N GLY A 171 -0.20 -7.97 -27.36
CA GLY A 171 -0.68 -8.80 -26.27
C GLY A 171 0.29 -9.90 -25.87
N TYR A 172 0.49 -10.10 -24.58
CA TYR A 172 1.31 -11.19 -24.07
C TYR A 172 0.49 -12.24 -23.31
N ASP A 173 -0.74 -11.94 -22.90
CA ASP A 173 -1.64 -12.90 -22.26
C ASP A 173 -3.09 -12.61 -22.65
N PHE A 174 -3.94 -13.60 -22.43
CA PHE A 174 -5.37 -13.52 -22.61
C PHE A 174 -6.07 -14.11 -21.38
N GLY A 175 -6.92 -13.32 -20.71
CA GLY A 175 -7.53 -13.70 -19.45
C GLY A 175 -9.04 -13.89 -19.52
N TYR A 176 -9.56 -14.72 -18.64
CA TYR A 176 -10.99 -14.90 -18.39
C TYR A 176 -11.41 -14.20 -17.11
N PHE A 177 -12.70 -14.00 -16.92
CA PHE A 177 -13.29 -13.64 -15.65
C PHE A 177 -13.77 -14.90 -14.95
N SER A 178 -13.49 -15.03 -13.67
CA SER A 178 -14.00 -16.09 -12.83
C SER A 178 -14.96 -15.52 -11.79
N LEU A 179 -16.09 -16.22 -11.63
CA LEU A 179 -17.01 -15.96 -10.54
C LEU A 179 -16.68 -16.88 -9.38
N VAL A 180 -16.17 -16.29 -8.30
CA VAL A 180 -15.79 -17.01 -7.09
C VAL A 180 -16.86 -16.79 -6.03
N VAL A 181 -17.31 -17.87 -5.42
CA VAL A 181 -18.30 -17.86 -4.34
C VAL A 181 -17.84 -18.69 -3.16
N LYS A 182 -18.46 -18.48 -2.01
CA LYS A 182 -18.28 -19.35 -0.85
C LYS A 182 -18.97 -20.68 -1.10
N ASP A 183 -18.40 -21.79 -0.64
CA ASP A 183 -19.01 -23.11 -0.75
C ASP A 183 -20.38 -23.15 -0.08
N GLY A 184 -21.36 -23.72 -0.77
CA GLY A 184 -22.74 -23.74 -0.35
C GLY A 184 -23.51 -22.43 -0.64
N SER A 185 -22.92 -21.49 -1.39
CA SER A 185 -23.63 -20.33 -1.92
C SER A 185 -24.79 -20.76 -2.83
N PRO A 186 -25.92 -20.05 -2.81
CA PRO A 186 -26.97 -20.26 -3.81
C PRO A 186 -26.61 -19.76 -5.21
N VAL A 187 -25.53 -18.98 -5.35
CA VAL A 187 -25.04 -18.45 -6.62
C VAL A 187 -24.23 -19.54 -7.33
N GLY A 188 -24.76 -20.06 -8.43
CA GLY A 188 -24.13 -21.06 -9.27
C GLY A 188 -23.55 -20.51 -10.58
N GLY A 189 -23.84 -19.22 -10.90
CA GLY A 189 -23.34 -18.58 -12.12
C GLY A 189 -23.63 -17.08 -12.15
N PHE A 190 -23.12 -16.41 -13.20
CA PHE A 190 -23.38 -14.97 -13.40
C PHE A 190 -24.87 -14.65 -13.54
N GLY A 191 -25.65 -15.58 -14.09
CA GLY A 191 -27.09 -15.42 -14.27
C GLY A 191 -27.91 -15.41 -12.97
N ASP A 192 -27.32 -15.88 -11.85
CA ASP A 192 -27.96 -15.88 -10.54
C ASP A 192 -27.75 -14.57 -9.78
N LEU A 193 -26.87 -13.70 -10.30
CA LEU A 193 -26.61 -12.39 -9.72
C LEU A 193 -27.72 -11.41 -10.11
N GLY A 194 -28.27 -10.71 -9.13
CA GLY A 194 -29.37 -9.77 -9.34
C GLY A 194 -29.27 -8.52 -8.47
N PRO A 195 -30.25 -7.60 -8.57
CA PRO A 195 -30.32 -6.42 -7.74
C PRO A 195 -30.29 -6.80 -6.26
N GLY A 196 -29.26 -6.34 -5.54
CA GLY A 196 -29.05 -6.68 -4.14
C GLY A 196 -27.95 -7.74 -3.90
N SER A 197 -27.43 -8.41 -4.94
CA SER A 197 -26.23 -9.23 -4.81
C SER A 197 -25.02 -8.35 -4.53
N ARG A 198 -24.27 -8.69 -3.48
CA ARG A 198 -23.04 -7.98 -3.09
C ARG A 198 -21.88 -8.62 -3.86
N VAL A 199 -21.53 -8.06 -4.99
CA VAL A 199 -20.49 -8.58 -5.87
C VAL A 199 -19.19 -7.80 -5.65
N ALA A 200 -18.14 -8.47 -5.18
CA ALA A 200 -16.82 -7.87 -5.01
C ALA A 200 -16.12 -7.73 -6.36
N VAL A 201 -15.44 -6.61 -6.54
CA VAL A 201 -14.52 -6.35 -7.66
C VAL A 201 -13.33 -5.53 -7.16
N VAL A 202 -12.21 -5.55 -7.90
CA VAL A 202 -11.14 -4.57 -7.68
C VAL A 202 -11.43 -3.34 -8.52
N GLN A 203 -11.37 -2.17 -7.88
CA GLN A 203 -11.73 -0.90 -8.48
C GLN A 203 -10.91 -0.58 -9.73
N GLY A 204 -11.59 -0.15 -10.79
CA GLY A 204 -10.97 0.27 -12.05
C GLY A 204 -10.50 -0.87 -12.96
N THR A 205 -10.79 -2.12 -12.61
CA THR A 205 -10.52 -3.29 -13.45
C THR A 205 -11.61 -3.48 -14.50
N VAL A 206 -11.33 -4.30 -15.50
CA VAL A 206 -12.37 -4.68 -16.49
C VAL A 206 -13.49 -5.51 -15.87
N GLN A 207 -13.22 -6.19 -14.76
CA GLN A 207 -14.24 -6.90 -13.98
C GLN A 207 -15.22 -5.92 -13.31
N ASP A 208 -14.71 -4.77 -12.82
CA ASP A 208 -15.54 -3.67 -12.30
C ASP A 208 -16.45 -3.13 -13.43
N GLU A 209 -15.86 -2.85 -14.60
CA GLU A 209 -16.61 -2.39 -15.78
C GLU A 209 -17.65 -3.43 -16.23
N TYR A 210 -17.32 -4.72 -16.22
CA TYR A 210 -18.21 -5.82 -16.60
C TYR A 210 -19.42 -5.92 -15.68
N VAL A 211 -19.20 -5.88 -14.37
CA VAL A 211 -20.30 -5.95 -13.38
C VAL A 211 -21.26 -4.78 -13.51
N VAL A 212 -20.72 -3.57 -13.79
CA VAL A 212 -21.53 -2.36 -13.96
C VAL A 212 -22.26 -2.36 -15.30
N ASN A 213 -21.55 -2.61 -16.40
CA ASN A 213 -22.07 -2.37 -17.75
C ASN A 213 -22.83 -3.57 -18.32
N GLU A 214 -22.36 -4.79 -18.06
CA GLU A 214 -22.96 -6.01 -18.65
C GLU A 214 -23.95 -6.66 -17.69
N LEU A 215 -23.65 -6.72 -16.39
CA LEU A 215 -24.56 -7.29 -15.40
C LEU A 215 -25.57 -6.27 -14.87
N GLY A 216 -25.33 -4.96 -15.07
CA GLY A 216 -26.20 -3.87 -14.56
C GLY A 216 -26.26 -3.80 -13.03
N LEU A 217 -25.20 -4.21 -12.33
CA LEU A 217 -25.13 -4.26 -10.88
C LEU A 217 -24.21 -3.16 -10.34
N ASP A 218 -24.41 -2.79 -9.07
CA ASP A 218 -23.52 -1.88 -8.35
C ASP A 218 -22.56 -2.70 -7.47
N PRO A 219 -21.27 -2.90 -7.88
CA PRO A 219 -20.36 -3.77 -7.18
C PRO A 219 -19.78 -3.15 -5.92
N VAL A 220 -19.42 -4.00 -4.96
CA VAL A 220 -18.58 -3.62 -3.81
C VAL A 220 -17.12 -3.55 -4.28
N LYS A 221 -16.58 -2.32 -4.35
CA LYS A 221 -15.25 -2.05 -4.91
C LYS A 221 -14.18 -2.12 -3.85
N PHE A 222 -13.16 -2.95 -4.08
CA PHE A 222 -12.02 -3.13 -3.22
C PHE A 222 -10.75 -2.56 -3.86
N PRO A 223 -9.74 -2.13 -3.08
CA PRO A 223 -8.50 -1.61 -3.64
C PRO A 223 -7.59 -2.71 -4.20
N ASP A 224 -7.75 -3.96 -3.75
CA ASP A 224 -6.88 -5.08 -4.07
C ASP A 224 -7.62 -6.43 -4.08
N TYR A 225 -6.99 -7.44 -4.70
CA TYR A 225 -7.57 -8.77 -4.87
C TYR A 225 -7.68 -9.56 -3.57
N ASN A 226 -6.71 -9.41 -2.66
CA ASN A 226 -6.73 -10.14 -1.39
C ASN A 226 -7.87 -9.68 -0.49
N THR A 227 -8.11 -8.37 -0.44
CA THR A 227 -9.23 -7.82 0.32
C THR A 227 -10.56 -8.25 -0.27
N ALA A 228 -10.70 -8.25 -1.60
CA ALA A 228 -11.90 -8.74 -2.29
C ALA A 228 -12.14 -10.22 -1.95
N TYR A 229 -11.12 -11.07 -2.09
CA TYR A 229 -11.20 -12.49 -1.80
C TYR A 229 -11.52 -12.79 -0.31
N ALA A 230 -10.88 -12.08 0.62
CA ALA A 230 -11.15 -12.25 2.05
C ALA A 230 -12.62 -11.98 2.41
N ASN A 231 -13.25 -11.03 1.71
CA ASN A 231 -14.67 -10.71 1.93
C ASN A 231 -15.60 -11.81 1.40
N VAL A 232 -15.23 -12.53 0.33
CA VAL A 232 -15.96 -13.73 -0.10
C VAL A 232 -15.81 -14.86 0.91
N LYS A 233 -14.58 -15.13 1.37
CA LYS A 233 -14.32 -16.18 2.38
C LYS A 233 -15.14 -15.98 3.65
N THR A 234 -15.27 -14.74 4.10
CA THR A 234 -16.04 -14.40 5.31
C THR A 234 -17.53 -14.33 5.05
N GLY A 235 -18.01 -14.29 3.79
CA GLY A 235 -19.42 -14.14 3.43
C GLY A 235 -19.92 -12.70 3.58
N GLN A 236 -19.04 -11.71 3.66
CA GLN A 236 -19.42 -10.29 3.66
C GLN A 236 -19.90 -9.84 2.29
N VAL A 237 -19.46 -10.50 1.23
CA VAL A 237 -19.98 -10.39 -0.14
C VAL A 237 -20.43 -11.78 -0.62
N ASP A 238 -21.33 -11.80 -1.58
CA ASP A 238 -21.96 -13.03 -2.07
C ASP A 238 -21.12 -13.72 -3.15
N ALA A 239 -20.38 -12.91 -3.93
CA ALA A 239 -19.50 -13.38 -4.99
C ALA A 239 -18.34 -12.40 -5.22
N TRP A 240 -17.31 -12.88 -5.91
CA TRP A 240 -16.19 -12.06 -6.39
C TRP A 240 -15.98 -12.33 -7.89
N VAL A 241 -16.01 -11.28 -8.69
CA VAL A 241 -15.64 -11.34 -10.10
C VAL A 241 -14.18 -10.96 -10.23
N ALA A 242 -13.35 -11.92 -10.59
CA ALA A 242 -11.90 -11.81 -10.62
C ALA A 242 -11.32 -12.17 -11.99
N PRO A 243 -10.09 -11.75 -12.31
CA PRO A 243 -9.32 -12.41 -13.35
C PRO A 243 -9.09 -13.88 -12.96
N SER A 244 -9.25 -14.82 -13.89
CA SER A 244 -9.23 -16.27 -13.57
C SER A 244 -7.88 -16.72 -12.97
N ALA A 245 -6.76 -16.20 -13.45
CA ALA A 245 -5.45 -16.55 -12.89
C ALA A 245 -5.33 -16.13 -11.42
N GLN A 246 -5.85 -14.94 -11.07
CA GLN A 246 -5.87 -14.45 -9.68
C GLN A 246 -6.85 -15.25 -8.82
N ALA A 247 -8.03 -15.61 -9.35
CA ALA A 247 -8.97 -16.45 -8.63
C ALA A 247 -8.36 -17.83 -8.30
N GLU A 248 -7.74 -18.47 -9.29
CA GLU A 248 -7.08 -19.77 -9.12
C GLU A 248 -5.86 -19.68 -8.18
N GLY A 249 -5.09 -18.58 -8.25
CA GLY A 249 -3.94 -18.34 -7.38
C GLY A 249 -4.33 -18.05 -5.92
N ALA A 250 -5.45 -17.35 -5.70
CA ALA A 250 -5.92 -16.98 -4.37
C ALA A 250 -6.58 -18.15 -3.61
N ILE A 251 -7.27 -19.05 -4.32
CA ILE A 251 -7.97 -20.18 -3.69
C ILE A 251 -6.94 -21.22 -3.25
N ALA A 252 -6.72 -21.32 -1.95
CA ALA A 252 -5.84 -22.34 -1.39
C ALA A 252 -6.55 -23.70 -1.26
N PRO A 253 -5.83 -24.83 -1.32
CA PRO A 253 -6.40 -26.14 -1.02
C PRO A 253 -7.03 -26.15 0.38
N GLY A 254 -8.34 -26.48 0.46
CA GLY A 254 -9.09 -26.48 1.71
C GLY A 254 -9.78 -25.16 2.05
N ASP A 255 -9.66 -24.12 1.23
CA ASP A 255 -10.53 -22.95 1.33
C ASP A 255 -11.97 -23.34 1.00
N ALA A 256 -12.91 -22.80 1.78
CA ALA A 256 -14.35 -23.01 1.54
C ALA A 256 -14.90 -22.04 0.50
N THR A 257 -14.21 -21.96 -0.66
CA THR A 257 -14.58 -21.13 -1.80
C THR A 257 -14.27 -21.85 -3.11
N SER A 258 -15.06 -21.60 -4.12
CA SER A 258 -14.92 -22.25 -5.43
C SER A 258 -15.21 -21.28 -6.57
N VAL A 259 -14.61 -21.54 -7.74
CA VAL A 259 -15.00 -20.94 -9.02
C VAL A 259 -16.21 -21.68 -9.55
N VAL A 260 -17.32 -20.97 -9.76
CA VAL A 260 -18.58 -21.58 -10.24
C VAL A 260 -18.82 -21.34 -11.73
N GLU A 261 -18.30 -20.23 -12.28
CA GLU A 261 -18.41 -19.92 -13.70
C GLU A 261 -17.24 -19.05 -14.15
N ASN A 262 -16.91 -19.18 -15.45
CA ASN A 262 -15.96 -18.30 -16.12
C ASN A 262 -16.62 -17.59 -17.32
N SER A 263 -16.22 -16.36 -17.56
CA SER A 263 -16.69 -15.54 -18.67
C SER A 263 -15.56 -14.78 -19.33
N PHE A 264 -15.83 -14.08 -20.43
CA PHE A 264 -14.84 -13.26 -21.14
C PHE A 264 -15.19 -11.78 -21.11
N SER A 265 -14.14 -10.97 -21.20
CA SER A 265 -14.22 -9.65 -21.82
C SER A 265 -13.93 -9.80 -23.31
N LEU A 266 -14.87 -9.44 -24.16
CA LEU A 266 -14.74 -9.56 -25.61
C LEU A 266 -13.60 -8.67 -26.15
N ASP A 267 -12.83 -9.22 -27.10
CA ASP A 267 -11.87 -8.52 -27.98
C ASP A 267 -10.66 -7.84 -27.32
N ASN A 268 -10.32 -8.18 -26.07
CA ASN A 268 -9.22 -7.55 -25.35
C ASN A 268 -8.21 -8.58 -24.82
N PHE A 269 -6.94 -8.23 -24.88
CA PHE A 269 -5.81 -9.01 -24.38
C PHE A 269 -5.05 -8.22 -23.33
N ALA A 270 -4.21 -8.91 -22.55
CA ALA A 270 -3.29 -8.27 -21.61
C ALA A 270 -2.06 -7.75 -22.34
N ALA A 271 -1.68 -6.51 -22.06
CA ALA A 271 -0.52 -5.85 -22.64
C ALA A 271 0.10 -4.87 -21.65
N TRP A 272 1.36 -4.52 -21.86
CA TRP A 272 2.00 -3.47 -21.07
C TRP A 272 1.53 -2.10 -21.52
N ALA A 273 1.22 -1.24 -20.54
CA ALA A 273 0.85 0.15 -20.78
C ALA A 273 2.10 1.02 -20.83
N VAL A 274 2.16 1.93 -21.79
CA VAL A 274 3.25 2.89 -22.01
C VAL A 274 2.63 4.27 -22.21
N ALA A 275 3.35 5.35 -21.93
CA ALA A 275 2.87 6.69 -22.25
C ALA A 275 2.48 6.80 -23.73
N LYS A 276 1.27 7.32 -24.03
CA LYS A 276 0.64 7.27 -25.37
C LYS A 276 1.53 7.73 -26.51
N ASN A 277 2.43 8.68 -26.26
CA ASN A 277 3.27 9.28 -27.28
C ASN A 277 4.68 8.68 -27.33
N ASN A 278 4.94 7.58 -26.62
CA ASN A 278 6.26 6.94 -26.61
C ASN A 278 6.27 5.69 -27.50
N GLN A 279 6.03 5.89 -28.81
CA GLN A 279 6.04 4.81 -29.80
C GLN A 279 7.38 4.06 -29.87
N PRO A 280 8.57 4.72 -29.75
CA PRO A 280 9.83 4.01 -29.73
C PRO A 280 9.95 2.96 -28.61
N LEU A 281 9.44 3.24 -27.42
CA LEU A 281 9.45 2.27 -26.33
C LEU A 281 8.46 1.12 -26.58
N ILE A 282 7.28 1.41 -27.13
CA ILE A 282 6.30 0.37 -27.52
C ILE A 282 6.92 -0.58 -28.55
N ASP A 283 7.57 -0.04 -29.60
CA ASP A 283 8.18 -0.84 -30.66
C ASP A 283 9.34 -1.69 -30.12
N ALA A 284 10.17 -1.12 -29.21
CA ALA A 284 11.24 -1.84 -28.56
C ALA A 284 10.73 -2.99 -27.67
N LEU A 285 9.70 -2.75 -26.85
CA LEU A 285 9.09 -3.78 -26.01
C LEU A 285 8.47 -4.89 -26.86
N ASN A 286 7.83 -4.55 -27.99
CA ASN A 286 7.30 -5.54 -28.92
C ASN A 286 8.43 -6.39 -29.55
N ALA A 287 9.53 -5.77 -29.98
CA ALA A 287 10.67 -6.50 -30.51
C ALA A 287 11.31 -7.44 -29.45
N GLY A 288 11.39 -6.99 -28.21
CA GLY A 288 11.84 -7.81 -27.10
C GLY A 288 10.87 -8.96 -26.79
N LEU A 289 9.55 -8.72 -26.86
CA LEU A 289 8.53 -9.75 -26.72
C LEU A 289 8.62 -10.80 -27.84
N ASP A 290 8.75 -10.38 -29.08
CA ASP A 290 8.94 -11.29 -30.22
C ASP A 290 10.21 -12.15 -30.04
N ALA A 291 11.28 -11.58 -29.52
CA ALA A 291 12.54 -12.28 -29.27
C ALA A 291 12.40 -13.36 -28.17
N VAL A 292 11.71 -13.07 -27.06
CA VAL A 292 11.48 -14.08 -25.99
C VAL A 292 10.45 -15.14 -26.37
N ILE A 293 9.56 -14.83 -27.30
CA ILE A 293 8.65 -15.83 -27.91
C ILE A 293 9.45 -16.76 -28.82
N ALA A 294 10.31 -16.20 -29.68
CA ALA A 294 11.07 -16.95 -30.67
C ALA A 294 12.10 -17.91 -30.04
N ASP A 295 12.71 -17.56 -28.92
CA ASP A 295 13.70 -18.40 -28.23
C ASP A 295 13.10 -19.38 -27.19
N GLY A 296 11.78 -19.40 -27.04
CA GLY A 296 11.07 -20.29 -26.14
C GLY A 296 11.01 -19.80 -24.67
N THR A 297 11.62 -18.68 -24.33
CA THR A 297 11.57 -18.10 -22.97
C THR A 297 10.13 -17.82 -22.53
N TYR A 298 9.32 -17.26 -23.43
CA TYR A 298 7.90 -17.02 -23.16
C TYR A 298 7.17 -18.30 -22.78
N ALA A 299 7.31 -19.38 -23.59
CA ALA A 299 6.59 -20.63 -23.38
C ALA A 299 6.96 -21.25 -22.02
N ARG A 300 8.26 -21.19 -21.66
CA ARG A 300 8.73 -21.69 -20.38
C ARG A 300 8.16 -20.86 -19.20
N LEU A 301 8.26 -19.54 -19.24
CA LEU A 301 7.71 -18.69 -18.19
C LEU A 301 6.19 -18.86 -18.05
N TYR A 302 5.49 -19.03 -19.17
CA TYR A 302 4.07 -19.26 -19.15
C TYR A 302 3.72 -20.59 -18.47
N SER A 303 4.42 -21.69 -18.82
CA SER A 303 4.18 -23.00 -18.20
C SER A 303 4.55 -23.04 -16.72
N ASP A 304 5.56 -22.28 -16.31
CA ASP A 304 5.99 -22.23 -14.90
C ASP A 304 4.99 -21.49 -14.01
N TRP A 305 4.42 -20.40 -14.51
CA TRP A 305 3.62 -19.49 -13.68
C TRP A 305 2.12 -19.61 -13.90
N VAL A 306 1.67 -19.88 -15.15
CA VAL A 306 0.25 -19.83 -15.48
C VAL A 306 -0.33 -21.24 -15.49
N PRO A 307 -1.26 -21.58 -14.59
CA PRO A 307 -1.79 -22.94 -14.45
C PRO A 307 -2.86 -23.29 -15.50
N ARG A 308 -2.74 -22.74 -16.71
CA ARG A 308 -3.69 -22.95 -17.80
C ARG A 308 -3.00 -22.89 -19.16
N GLU A 309 -3.61 -23.45 -20.17
CA GLU A 309 -3.19 -23.29 -21.55
C GLU A 309 -3.68 -21.95 -22.14
N LEU A 310 -2.95 -21.47 -23.16
CA LEU A 310 -3.40 -20.33 -23.94
C LEU A 310 -4.68 -20.69 -24.71
N PRO A 311 -5.63 -19.74 -24.86
CA PRO A 311 -6.85 -20.01 -25.61
C PRO A 311 -6.56 -20.48 -27.04
N PRO A 312 -7.28 -21.51 -27.55
CA PRO A 312 -7.10 -21.96 -28.91
C PRO A 312 -7.25 -20.81 -29.92
N GLY A 313 -6.29 -20.71 -30.82
CA GLY A 313 -6.28 -19.68 -31.87
C GLY A 313 -5.67 -18.34 -31.47
N TRP A 314 -5.43 -18.07 -30.20
CA TRP A 314 -4.68 -16.89 -29.76
C TRP A 314 -3.18 -17.17 -29.68
N LYS A 315 -2.37 -16.17 -30.02
CA LYS A 315 -0.90 -16.26 -29.96
C LYS A 315 -0.35 -15.01 -29.28
N PRO A 316 0.66 -15.14 -28.38
CA PRO A 316 1.37 -14.01 -27.84
C PRO A 316 2.04 -13.20 -28.96
N GLY A 317 2.18 -11.88 -28.80
CA GLY A 317 2.64 -10.96 -29.82
C GLY A 317 1.51 -10.48 -30.76
N SER A 318 0.27 -10.93 -30.58
CA SER A 318 -0.86 -10.51 -31.39
C SER A 318 -1.24 -9.06 -31.18
N LYS A 319 -1.63 -8.37 -32.26
CA LYS A 319 -2.15 -6.99 -32.24
C LYS A 319 -3.65 -6.91 -32.07
N ALA A 320 -4.35 -8.02 -32.31
CA ALA A 320 -5.79 -8.15 -32.16
C ALA A 320 -6.11 -9.44 -31.40
N ALA A 321 -7.12 -9.40 -30.56
CA ALA A 321 -7.66 -10.60 -29.96
C ALA A 321 -8.51 -11.33 -31.00
N PRO A 322 -8.21 -12.61 -31.36
CA PRO A 322 -9.17 -13.43 -32.04
C PRO A 322 -10.38 -13.66 -31.13
N ALA A 323 -11.57 -13.84 -31.68
CA ALA A 323 -12.71 -14.29 -30.89
C ALA A 323 -12.34 -15.66 -30.27
N PRO A 324 -12.19 -15.77 -28.94
CA PRO A 324 -11.73 -17.01 -28.35
C PRO A 324 -12.87 -18.04 -28.35
N GLN A 325 -12.50 -19.30 -28.59
CA GLN A 325 -13.38 -20.39 -28.20
C GLN A 325 -13.17 -20.63 -26.70
N LEU A 326 -14.25 -20.51 -25.94
CA LEU A 326 -14.21 -20.86 -24.50
C LEU A 326 -13.77 -22.32 -24.37
N PRO A 327 -12.77 -22.64 -23.58
CA PRO A 327 -12.56 -23.99 -23.10
C PRO A 327 -13.86 -24.48 -22.44
N ASP A 328 -14.19 -25.75 -22.63
CA ASP A 328 -15.25 -26.38 -21.84
C ASP A 328 -14.76 -26.53 -20.40
N PHE A 329 -15.01 -25.50 -19.56
CA PHE A 329 -14.60 -25.49 -18.16
C PHE A 329 -15.24 -26.61 -17.35
N ALA A 330 -16.44 -27.12 -17.78
CA ALA A 330 -17.07 -28.26 -17.15
C ALA A 330 -16.29 -29.55 -17.46
N ALA A 331 -15.80 -29.70 -18.69
CA ALA A 331 -14.92 -30.81 -19.07
C ALA A 331 -13.58 -30.74 -18.34
N LEU A 332 -12.94 -29.55 -18.26
CA LEU A 332 -11.69 -29.34 -17.55
C LEU A 332 -11.85 -29.58 -16.05
N ALA A 333 -12.96 -29.18 -15.44
CA ALA A 333 -13.26 -29.48 -14.03
C ALA A 333 -13.48 -30.97 -13.79
N ALA A 334 -14.10 -31.69 -14.77
CA ALA A 334 -14.31 -33.14 -14.71
C ALA A 334 -12.98 -33.92 -14.90
N GLU A 335 -12.06 -33.43 -15.75
CA GLU A 335 -10.73 -34.03 -15.96
C GLU A 335 -9.82 -33.89 -14.72
N ARG A 336 -9.98 -32.81 -13.95
CA ARG A 336 -9.25 -32.65 -12.65
C ARG A 336 -9.71 -33.67 -11.60
N GLY A 337 -10.76 -34.44 -11.87
CA GLY A 337 -11.35 -35.40 -10.95
C GLY A 337 -11.97 -34.73 -9.70
N PRO A 338 -12.73 -35.45 -8.90
CA PRO A 338 -13.07 -34.94 -7.58
C PRO A 338 -11.73 -34.80 -6.83
N GLN A 339 -11.26 -33.58 -6.64
CA GLN A 339 -10.24 -33.33 -5.64
C GLN A 339 -10.80 -33.98 -4.38
N GLU A 340 -10.14 -35.02 -3.87
CA GLU A 340 -10.41 -35.56 -2.55
C GLU A 340 -10.19 -34.41 -1.57
N GLN A 341 -11.22 -33.57 -1.50
CA GLN A 341 -11.35 -32.63 -0.41
C GLN A 341 -11.42 -33.51 0.83
N THR A 342 -10.29 -33.65 1.48
CA THR A 342 -10.29 -34.03 2.88
C THR A 342 -11.14 -32.96 3.55
N ARG A 343 -12.46 -33.19 3.64
CA ARG A 343 -13.39 -32.33 4.37
C ARG A 343 -12.87 -32.28 5.79
N GLN A 344 -11.98 -31.34 6.04
CA GLN A 344 -11.67 -30.94 7.41
C GLN A 344 -13.01 -30.42 7.96
N ALA A 345 -13.40 -30.93 9.09
CA ALA A 345 -14.59 -30.45 9.79
C ALA A 345 -14.54 -28.92 9.83
N PRO A 346 -15.67 -28.23 9.61
CA PRO A 346 -15.70 -26.77 9.58
C PRO A 346 -15.08 -26.24 10.88
N LYS A 347 -13.98 -25.49 10.75
CA LYS A 347 -13.30 -24.87 11.89
C LYS A 347 -14.30 -24.01 12.65
N SER A 348 -14.25 -24.06 13.97
CA SER A 348 -15.06 -23.16 14.80
C SER A 348 -14.74 -21.70 14.47
N THR A 349 -15.69 -20.79 14.66
CA THR A 349 -15.49 -19.34 14.43
C THR A 349 -14.26 -18.80 15.19
N LEU A 350 -14.01 -19.33 16.38
CA LEU A 350 -12.86 -18.92 17.20
C LEU A 350 -11.53 -19.39 16.58
N GLU A 351 -11.49 -20.60 16.05
CA GLU A 351 -10.30 -21.12 15.34
C GLU A 351 -10.05 -20.33 14.05
N GLN A 352 -11.12 -19.99 13.30
CA GLN A 352 -10.99 -19.15 12.11
C GLN A 352 -10.42 -17.77 12.45
N LEU A 353 -10.91 -17.12 13.51
CA LEU A 353 -10.38 -15.83 13.96
C LEU A 353 -8.92 -15.96 14.40
N ARG A 354 -8.59 -17.01 15.17
CA ARG A 354 -7.21 -17.24 15.59
C ARG A 354 -6.28 -17.41 14.37
N ASP A 355 -6.66 -18.26 13.44
CA ASP A 355 -5.83 -18.56 12.26
C ASP A 355 -5.71 -17.35 11.32
N THR A 356 -6.72 -16.46 11.27
CA THR A 356 -6.70 -15.24 10.44
C THR A 356 -5.86 -14.12 11.03
N PHE A 357 -5.87 -13.96 12.36
CA PHE A 357 -5.26 -12.80 13.01
C PHE A 357 -4.04 -13.13 13.87
N PHE A 358 -3.86 -14.40 14.26
CA PHE A 358 -2.86 -14.81 15.25
C PHE A 358 -2.04 -16.03 14.80
N ASP A 359 -1.67 -16.09 13.53
CA ASP A 359 -0.72 -17.08 13.04
C ASP A 359 0.70 -16.68 13.46
N TRP A 360 1.23 -17.38 14.46
CA TRP A 360 2.54 -17.07 15.05
C TRP A 360 3.70 -17.26 14.09
N SER A 361 3.60 -18.14 13.11
CA SER A 361 4.62 -18.35 12.09
C SER A 361 4.80 -17.11 11.24
N LEU A 362 3.70 -16.48 10.85
CA LEU A 362 3.66 -15.26 10.06
C LEU A 362 4.14 -14.03 10.84
N TYR A 363 3.90 -13.98 12.15
CA TYR A 363 4.51 -12.93 13.00
C TYR A 363 6.04 -13.02 13.00
N ARG A 364 6.59 -14.25 13.15
CA ARG A 364 8.05 -14.46 13.10
C ARG A 364 8.65 -14.06 11.75
N GLN A 365 7.92 -14.30 10.66
CA GLN A 365 8.33 -13.89 9.33
C GLN A 365 8.25 -12.37 9.14
N ALA A 366 7.21 -11.72 9.67
CA ALA A 366 6.97 -10.29 9.47
C ALA A 366 7.91 -9.40 10.29
N PHE A 367 8.21 -9.75 11.54
CA PHE A 367 8.96 -8.87 12.44
C PHE A 367 10.35 -8.45 11.93
N PRO A 368 11.18 -9.32 11.35
CA PRO A 368 12.47 -8.90 10.81
C PRO A 368 12.37 -7.75 9.81
N ASP A 369 11.45 -7.84 8.84
CA ASP A 369 11.28 -6.82 7.81
C ASP A 369 10.58 -5.57 8.33
N LEU A 370 9.64 -5.71 9.26
CA LEU A 370 9.02 -4.58 9.95
C LEU A 370 10.06 -3.76 10.72
N PHE A 371 11.02 -4.40 11.41
CA PHE A 371 12.05 -3.69 12.17
C PHE A 371 13.21 -3.22 11.29
N LYS A 372 13.61 -3.99 10.27
CA LYS A 372 14.77 -3.68 9.43
C LYS A 372 14.47 -2.64 8.35
N THR A 373 13.28 -2.69 7.77
CA THR A 373 12.87 -1.84 6.64
C THR A 373 11.73 -0.89 7.03
N GLY A 374 10.63 -1.43 7.55
CA GLY A 374 9.41 -0.66 7.82
C GLY A 374 9.59 0.44 8.86
N LEU A 375 10.13 0.09 10.02
CA LEU A 375 10.31 1.02 11.14
C LEU A 375 11.26 2.19 10.82
N PRO A 376 12.47 1.97 10.26
CA PRO A 376 13.35 3.07 9.89
C PRO A 376 12.72 4.03 8.87
N ASN A 377 12.07 3.50 7.83
CA ASN A 377 11.43 4.32 6.80
C ASN A 377 10.27 5.14 7.37
N THR A 378 9.42 4.55 8.22
CA THR A 378 8.36 5.27 8.95
C THR A 378 8.92 6.44 9.77
N LEU A 379 10.01 6.20 10.52
CA LEU A 379 10.63 7.22 11.36
C LEU A 379 11.29 8.32 10.52
N ILE A 380 12.00 7.96 9.44
CA ILE A 380 12.61 8.94 8.53
C ILE A 380 11.53 9.85 7.93
N LEU A 381 10.43 9.27 7.44
CA LEU A 381 9.30 10.03 6.91
C LEU A 381 8.72 10.98 7.96
N ALA A 382 8.43 10.48 9.16
CA ALA A 382 7.85 11.29 10.22
C ALA A 382 8.79 12.44 10.65
N VAL A 383 10.10 12.16 10.77
CA VAL A 383 11.10 13.18 11.18
C VAL A 383 11.27 14.22 10.07
N VAL A 384 11.49 13.81 8.83
CA VAL A 384 11.70 14.73 7.70
C VAL A 384 10.46 15.60 7.48
N SER A 385 9.27 14.96 7.43
CA SER A 385 8.01 15.69 7.26
C SER A 385 7.70 16.58 8.47
N GLY A 386 8.01 16.12 9.68
CA GLY A 386 7.81 16.87 10.91
C GLY A 386 8.70 18.12 10.99
N VAL A 387 9.98 18.00 10.63
CA VAL A 387 10.92 19.14 10.59
C VAL A 387 10.48 20.16 9.54
N LEU A 388 10.26 19.73 8.29
CA LEU A 388 9.82 20.60 7.21
C LEU A 388 8.45 21.23 7.54
N GLY A 389 7.50 20.43 8.03
CA GLY A 389 6.19 20.90 8.45
C GLY A 389 6.24 21.91 9.59
N THR A 390 7.18 21.75 10.53
CA THR A 390 7.39 22.71 11.64
C THR A 390 7.92 24.04 11.13
N VAL A 391 8.90 24.02 10.22
CA VAL A 391 9.46 25.25 9.63
C VAL A 391 8.38 26.01 8.84
N ILE A 392 7.69 25.31 7.93
CA ILE A 392 6.62 25.90 7.11
C ILE A 392 5.47 26.36 8.02
N GLY A 393 5.05 25.55 8.98
CA GLY A 393 3.98 25.87 9.93
C GLY A 393 4.27 27.11 10.78
N MET A 394 5.52 27.27 11.23
CA MET A 394 5.92 28.49 11.95
C MET A 394 5.80 29.74 11.05
N LEU A 395 6.24 29.64 9.79
CA LEU A 395 6.09 30.73 8.82
C LEU A 395 4.61 31.06 8.56
N LEU A 396 3.76 30.03 8.41
CA LEU A 396 2.30 30.21 8.26
C LEU A 396 1.68 30.86 9.50
N ALA A 397 2.08 30.47 10.71
CA ALA A 397 1.60 31.07 11.95
C ALA A 397 1.95 32.55 12.02
N VAL A 398 3.20 32.90 11.75
CA VAL A 398 3.67 34.31 11.76
C VAL A 398 2.96 35.12 10.67
N ALA A 399 2.82 34.58 9.46
CA ALA A 399 2.09 35.22 8.37
C ALA A 399 0.60 35.39 8.71
N GLY A 400 -0.02 34.37 9.33
CA GLY A 400 -1.44 34.37 9.72
C GLY A 400 -1.80 35.39 10.82
N ILE A 401 -0.81 35.76 11.69
CA ILE A 401 -0.96 36.78 12.74
C ILE A 401 -0.58 38.18 12.23
N SER A 402 0.07 38.27 11.07
CA SER A 402 0.54 39.55 10.51
C SER A 402 -0.59 40.55 10.34
N ARG A 403 -0.29 41.84 10.59
CA ARG A 403 -1.17 42.95 10.30
C ARG A 403 -1.37 43.18 8.79
N THR A 404 -0.41 42.71 7.99
CA THR A 404 -0.42 42.88 6.52
C THR A 404 -1.40 41.87 5.90
N ARG A 405 -2.44 42.33 5.26
CA ARG A 405 -3.48 41.49 4.63
C ARG A 405 -2.90 40.55 3.55
N TRP A 406 -1.91 40.98 2.80
CA TRP A 406 -1.23 40.22 1.75
C TRP A 406 -0.45 39.01 2.26
N LEU A 407 0.00 39.00 3.51
CA LEU A 407 0.62 37.85 4.13
C LEU A 407 -0.41 36.93 4.83
N ARG A 408 -1.37 37.57 5.50
CA ARG A 408 -2.38 36.87 6.31
C ARG A 408 -3.36 36.05 5.47
N TRP A 409 -3.84 36.64 4.35
CA TRP A 409 -4.86 35.97 3.55
C TRP A 409 -4.35 34.69 2.86
N PRO A 410 -3.21 34.66 2.14
CA PRO A 410 -2.68 33.42 1.57
C PRO A 410 -2.38 32.34 2.63
N ALA A 411 -1.85 32.72 3.79
CA ALA A 411 -1.59 31.78 4.88
C ALA A 411 -2.88 31.11 5.39
N ARG A 412 -3.98 31.86 5.50
CA ARG A 412 -5.29 31.32 5.89
C ARG A 412 -5.85 30.40 4.83
N VAL A 413 -5.87 30.84 3.56
CA VAL A 413 -6.36 30.03 2.45
C VAL A 413 -5.60 28.70 2.37
N TYR A 414 -4.27 28.74 2.50
CA TYR A 414 -3.45 27.52 2.56
C TYR A 414 -3.89 26.60 3.71
N THR A 415 -4.01 27.16 4.91
CA THR A 415 -4.39 26.38 6.10
C THR A 415 -5.79 25.78 5.95
N ASP A 416 -6.75 26.54 5.42
CA ASP A 416 -8.12 26.09 5.24
C ASP A 416 -8.20 24.96 4.19
N ILE A 417 -7.45 25.04 3.08
CA ILE A 417 -7.38 24.00 2.04
C ILE A 417 -6.77 22.72 2.62
N PHE A 418 -5.57 22.82 3.21
CA PHE A 418 -4.85 21.62 3.67
C PHE A 418 -5.49 20.95 4.90
N ARG A 419 -6.30 21.68 5.68
CA ARG A 419 -7.09 21.11 6.78
C ARG A 419 -8.48 20.66 6.37
N GLY A 420 -9.00 21.21 5.27
CA GLY A 420 -10.34 20.87 4.76
C GLY A 420 -10.35 19.64 3.87
N LEU A 421 -9.23 19.24 3.28
CA LEU A 421 -9.14 18.08 2.41
C LEU A 421 -8.68 16.83 3.18
N PRO A 422 -9.18 15.64 2.83
CA PRO A 422 -8.64 14.38 3.35
C PRO A 422 -7.15 14.24 3.03
N ALA A 423 -6.37 13.73 3.99
CA ALA A 423 -4.92 13.58 3.84
C ALA A 423 -4.52 12.77 2.60
N VAL A 424 -5.23 11.66 2.32
CA VAL A 424 -4.98 10.81 1.16
C VAL A 424 -5.15 11.58 -0.16
N VAL A 425 -6.15 12.46 -0.26
CA VAL A 425 -6.38 13.27 -1.46
C VAL A 425 -5.21 14.23 -1.70
N ILE A 426 -4.71 14.88 -0.66
CA ILE A 426 -3.55 15.78 -0.75
C ILE A 426 -2.31 15.01 -1.21
N ILE A 427 -2.06 13.83 -0.63
CA ILE A 427 -0.91 12.97 -0.98
C ILE A 427 -0.98 12.55 -2.45
N LEU A 428 -2.16 12.15 -2.92
CA LEU A 428 -2.35 11.75 -4.32
C LEU A 428 -2.20 12.94 -5.28
N ILE A 429 -2.76 14.11 -4.97
CA ILE A 429 -2.62 15.31 -5.81
C ILE A 429 -1.14 15.70 -5.92
N ILE A 430 -0.40 15.70 -4.81
CA ILE A 430 1.02 16.07 -4.81
C ILE A 430 1.86 14.97 -5.46
N GLY A 431 1.65 13.72 -5.08
CA GLY A 431 2.45 12.62 -5.58
C GLY A 431 2.22 12.28 -7.04
N LEU A 432 0.96 12.25 -7.48
CA LEU A 432 0.58 11.86 -8.84
C LEU A 432 0.43 13.07 -9.77
N GLY A 433 -0.08 14.20 -9.27
CA GLY A 433 -0.33 15.38 -10.08
C GLY A 433 0.90 16.27 -10.23
N ILE A 434 1.56 16.63 -9.11
CA ILE A 434 2.72 17.52 -9.11
C ILE A 434 4.02 16.74 -9.34
N GLY A 435 4.10 15.49 -8.86
CA GLY A 435 5.28 14.64 -8.97
C GLY A 435 5.92 14.60 -10.36
N PRO A 436 5.19 14.33 -11.43
CA PRO A 436 5.72 14.31 -12.80
C PRO A 436 6.31 15.65 -13.25
N VAL A 437 5.73 16.77 -12.79
CA VAL A 437 6.19 18.13 -13.16
C VAL A 437 7.52 18.47 -12.48
N VAL A 438 7.70 18.05 -11.23
CA VAL A 438 8.91 18.31 -10.45
C VAL A 438 9.92 17.17 -10.51
N GLY A 439 9.66 16.15 -11.31
CA GLY A 439 10.45 14.93 -11.42
C GLY A 439 11.91 15.15 -11.74
N GLY A 440 12.23 16.18 -12.53
CA GLY A 440 13.61 16.58 -12.82
C GLY A 440 14.41 17.00 -11.57
N ILE A 441 13.74 17.45 -10.51
CA ILE A 441 14.36 17.87 -9.25
C ILE A 441 14.36 16.72 -8.23
N THR A 442 13.29 15.95 -8.18
CA THR A 442 13.08 14.90 -7.15
C THR A 442 13.51 13.50 -7.60
N GLY A 443 13.94 13.36 -8.87
CA GLY A 443 14.24 12.05 -9.47
C GLY A 443 13.01 11.14 -9.58
N ASN A 444 11.81 11.68 -9.57
CA ASN A 444 10.54 10.95 -9.55
C ASN A 444 10.39 9.95 -8.37
N ASN A 445 11.14 10.17 -7.29
CA ASN A 445 11.11 9.27 -6.15
C ASN A 445 9.85 9.48 -5.31
N PRO A 446 8.93 8.48 -5.25
CA PRO A 446 7.64 8.59 -4.54
C PRO A 446 7.79 8.81 -3.04
N TYR A 447 8.82 8.25 -2.46
CA TYR A 447 9.10 8.35 -1.04
C TYR A 447 9.32 9.81 -0.58
N TRP A 448 10.18 10.55 -1.32
CA TRP A 448 10.43 11.96 -1.01
C TRP A 448 9.27 12.87 -1.39
N LEU A 449 8.53 12.55 -2.45
CA LEU A 449 7.29 13.27 -2.78
C LEU A 449 6.23 13.09 -1.70
N GLY A 450 6.11 11.87 -1.17
CA GLY A 450 5.25 11.57 -0.03
C GLY A 450 5.67 12.34 1.23
N ALA A 451 6.99 12.41 1.51
CA ALA A 451 7.51 13.20 2.63
C ALA A 451 7.17 14.68 2.50
N VAL A 452 7.26 15.26 1.30
CA VAL A 452 6.86 16.66 1.02
C VAL A 452 5.34 16.82 1.21
N ALA A 453 4.53 15.90 0.69
CA ALA A 453 3.08 15.95 0.84
C ALA A 453 2.65 15.92 2.33
N LEU A 454 3.26 15.01 3.11
CA LEU A 454 3.06 14.94 4.56
C LEU A 454 3.52 16.21 5.27
N ALA A 455 4.66 16.80 4.85
CA ALA A 455 5.16 18.04 5.42
C ALA A 455 4.20 19.22 5.17
N LEU A 456 3.67 19.34 3.96
CA LEU A 456 2.69 20.38 3.61
C LEU A 456 1.39 20.19 4.39
N LEU A 457 0.90 18.96 4.50
CA LEU A 457 -0.27 18.64 5.33
C LEU A 457 -0.02 19.01 6.80
N ALA A 458 1.08 18.53 7.38
CA ALA A 458 1.44 18.79 8.77
C ALA A 458 1.64 20.27 9.05
N SER A 459 2.20 21.03 8.10
CA SER A 459 2.47 22.46 8.28
C SER A 459 1.20 23.27 8.54
N ALA A 460 0.07 22.89 7.96
CA ALA A 460 -1.22 23.56 8.19
C ALA A 460 -1.71 23.33 9.64
N TYR A 461 -1.60 22.10 10.16
CA TYR A 461 -1.95 21.80 11.55
C TYR A 461 -0.97 22.42 12.54
N ILE A 462 0.35 22.30 12.30
CA ILE A 462 1.40 22.88 13.12
C ILE A 462 1.31 24.40 13.13
N GLY A 463 0.99 25.03 11.98
CA GLY A 463 0.77 26.45 11.86
C GLY A 463 -0.33 26.96 12.79
N GLU A 464 -1.47 26.24 12.84
CA GLU A 464 -2.56 26.56 13.76
C GLU A 464 -2.21 26.32 15.22
N ILE A 465 -1.44 25.27 15.51
CA ILE A 465 -0.92 25.02 16.86
C ILE A 465 -0.03 26.20 17.30
N PHE A 466 0.93 26.64 16.50
CA PHE A 466 1.76 27.79 16.80
C PHE A 466 0.94 29.08 16.93
N ARG A 467 0.00 29.32 16.01
CA ARG A 467 -0.85 30.49 16.05
C ARG A 467 -1.64 30.56 17.36
N SER A 468 -2.27 29.46 17.76
CA SER A 468 -3.02 29.39 19.01
C SER A 468 -2.13 29.60 20.24
N GLY A 469 -0.91 29.02 20.23
CA GLY A 469 0.05 29.22 21.28
C GLY A 469 0.55 30.65 21.43
N ILE A 470 0.85 31.31 20.31
CA ILE A 470 1.26 32.72 20.32
C ILE A 470 0.12 33.62 20.83
N GLN A 471 -1.11 33.34 20.39
CA GLN A 471 -2.31 34.09 20.82
C GLN A 471 -2.71 33.82 22.28
N SER A 472 -2.27 32.70 22.87
CA SER A 472 -2.53 32.38 24.27
C SER A 472 -1.64 33.15 25.26
N VAL A 473 -0.61 33.84 24.76
CA VAL A 473 0.25 34.66 25.63
C VAL A 473 -0.52 35.91 26.07
N GLU A 474 -0.50 36.19 27.37
CA GLU A 474 -1.22 37.31 27.93
C GLU A 474 -0.84 38.64 27.26
N PRO A 475 -1.81 39.48 26.85
CA PRO A 475 -1.53 40.77 26.21
C PRO A 475 -0.59 41.66 27.00
N GLY A 476 -0.63 41.60 28.35
CA GLY A 476 0.25 42.35 29.23
C GLY A 476 1.74 42.06 29.04
N GLN A 477 2.11 40.87 28.54
CA GLN A 477 3.52 40.55 28.21
C GLN A 477 4.03 41.38 27.03
N LEU A 478 3.18 41.56 26.02
CA LEU A 478 3.50 42.41 24.88
C LEU A 478 3.56 43.89 25.27
N GLU A 479 2.61 44.36 26.11
CA GLU A 479 2.55 45.72 26.59
C GLU A 479 3.75 46.08 27.51
N ALA A 480 4.11 45.17 28.43
CA ALA A 480 5.29 45.33 29.31
C ALA A 480 6.58 45.40 28.48
N ALA A 481 6.76 44.51 27.49
CA ALA A 481 7.93 44.57 26.62
C ALA A 481 8.01 45.90 25.84
N ARG A 482 6.87 46.44 25.41
CA ARG A 482 6.85 47.73 24.75
C ARG A 482 7.11 48.90 25.71
N ALA A 483 6.64 48.81 26.93
CA ALA A 483 6.87 49.86 27.96
C ALA A 483 8.35 50.00 28.30
N ILE A 484 9.15 48.92 28.23
CA ILE A 484 10.61 48.97 28.44
C ILE A 484 11.40 49.31 27.15
N GLY A 485 10.71 49.77 26.08
CA GLY A 485 11.32 50.30 24.85
C GLY A 485 11.50 49.32 23.70
N PHE A 486 11.00 48.09 23.77
CA PHE A 486 11.08 47.18 22.63
C PHE A 486 10.12 47.64 21.51
N GLY A 487 10.62 47.64 20.27
CA GLY A 487 9.75 47.76 19.10
C GLY A 487 8.81 46.54 19.02
N TYR A 488 7.68 46.68 18.31
CA TYR A 488 6.68 45.60 18.17
C TYR A 488 7.29 44.27 17.69
N ARG A 489 8.19 44.32 16.69
CA ARG A 489 8.89 43.14 16.19
C ARG A 489 9.76 42.48 17.26
N GLN A 490 10.51 43.27 17.99
CA GLN A 490 11.39 42.77 19.08
C GLN A 490 10.56 42.14 20.21
N ALA A 491 9.47 42.80 20.64
CA ALA A 491 8.58 42.27 21.67
C ALA A 491 7.92 40.95 21.21
N MET A 492 7.51 40.85 19.95
CA MET A 492 6.97 39.59 19.39
C MET A 492 8.04 38.49 19.36
N THR A 493 9.21 38.75 18.76
CA THR A 493 10.24 37.71 18.53
C THR A 493 10.97 37.26 19.79
N LEU A 494 11.23 38.18 20.73
CA LEU A 494 12.03 37.91 21.93
C LEU A 494 11.19 37.55 23.17
N VAL A 495 9.89 37.94 23.22
CA VAL A 495 9.05 37.74 24.40
C VAL A 495 7.85 36.84 24.09
N VAL A 496 7.00 37.22 23.14
CA VAL A 496 5.70 36.53 22.90
C VAL A 496 5.87 35.18 22.20
N ILE A 497 6.60 35.13 21.09
CA ILE A 497 6.76 33.90 20.31
C ILE A 497 7.45 32.80 21.14
N PRO A 498 8.59 33.02 21.85
CA PRO A 498 9.20 31.98 22.66
C PRO A 498 8.30 31.41 23.76
N GLN A 499 7.48 32.28 24.38
CA GLN A 499 6.52 31.85 25.40
C GLN A 499 5.40 31.03 24.76
N GLY A 500 4.86 31.48 23.61
CA GLY A 500 3.83 30.78 22.87
C GLY A 500 4.27 29.38 22.40
N VAL A 501 5.49 29.28 21.86
CA VAL A 501 6.08 28.00 21.40
C VAL A 501 6.21 27.00 22.56
N ARG A 502 6.68 27.45 23.72
CA ARG A 502 6.78 26.57 24.91
C ARG A 502 5.42 26.01 25.34
N ARG A 503 4.35 26.82 25.26
CA ARG A 503 2.99 26.40 25.64
C ARG A 503 2.42 25.30 24.74
N VAL A 504 2.82 25.26 23.47
CA VAL A 504 2.27 24.31 22.48
C VAL A 504 3.16 23.09 22.25
N LEU A 505 4.28 22.96 22.95
CA LEU A 505 5.19 21.82 22.78
C LEU A 505 4.49 20.45 22.89
N PRO A 506 3.58 20.21 23.87
CA PRO A 506 2.83 18.95 23.91
C PRO A 506 1.95 18.71 22.69
N ALA A 507 1.30 19.75 22.16
CA ALA A 507 0.48 19.66 20.96
C ALA A 507 1.33 19.36 19.71
N LEU A 508 2.53 19.93 19.61
CA LEU A 508 3.48 19.61 18.53
C LEU A 508 3.94 18.16 18.58
N MET A 509 4.22 17.64 19.78
CA MET A 509 4.59 16.23 19.96
C MET A 509 3.43 15.30 19.57
N ASN A 510 2.18 15.63 19.90
CA ASN A 510 1.01 14.89 19.44
C ASN A 510 0.88 14.91 17.91
N GLN A 511 1.19 16.04 17.27
CA GLN A 511 1.21 16.12 15.80
C GLN A 511 2.32 15.25 15.20
N PHE A 512 3.47 15.12 15.87
CA PHE A 512 4.52 14.20 15.44
C PHE A 512 4.07 12.73 15.52
N ILE A 513 3.34 12.35 16.59
CA ILE A 513 2.74 11.01 16.71
C ILE A 513 1.71 10.78 15.59
N ALA A 514 0.93 11.80 15.22
CA ALA A 514 0.02 11.73 14.08
C ALA A 514 0.78 11.46 12.77
N LEU A 515 1.89 12.16 12.52
CA LEU A 515 2.73 11.97 11.33
C LEU A 515 3.28 10.54 11.20
N ILE A 516 3.65 9.89 12.34
CA ILE A 516 4.06 8.48 12.32
C ILE A 516 2.96 7.60 11.75
N LYS A 517 1.69 7.86 12.07
CA LYS A 517 0.55 7.10 11.55
C LYS A 517 0.22 7.50 10.10
N ASP A 518 0.25 8.78 9.82
CA ASP A 518 -0.08 9.32 8.49
C ASP A 518 0.96 8.93 7.43
N SER A 519 2.19 8.54 7.85
CA SER A 519 3.19 8.01 6.93
C SER A 519 2.71 6.77 6.16
N SER A 520 1.77 6.00 6.72
CA SER A 520 1.14 4.86 6.04
C SER A 520 0.42 5.25 4.74
N LEU A 521 -0.04 6.49 4.64
CA LEU A 521 -0.77 6.97 3.46
C LEU A 521 0.11 7.12 2.21
N ILE A 522 1.44 7.19 2.36
CA ILE A 522 2.33 7.25 1.19
C ILE A 522 2.37 5.94 0.40
N TYR A 523 1.89 4.84 0.98
CA TYR A 523 1.70 3.57 0.30
C TYR A 523 1.00 3.74 -1.05
N PHE A 524 -0.02 4.58 -1.12
CA PHE A 524 -0.78 4.87 -2.35
C PHE A 524 0.02 5.53 -3.46
N LEU A 525 1.24 6.00 -3.20
CA LEU A 525 2.11 6.56 -4.22
C LEU A 525 2.96 5.50 -4.94
N GLY A 526 2.98 4.27 -4.47
CA GLY A 526 3.85 3.20 -4.95
C GLY A 526 5.29 3.37 -4.47
N LEU A 527 5.78 2.41 -3.70
CA LEU A 527 7.08 2.45 -3.05
C LEU A 527 8.00 1.36 -3.60
N LEU A 528 9.29 1.66 -3.68
CA LEU A 528 10.32 0.64 -3.91
C LEU A 528 10.41 -0.30 -2.69
N ALA A 529 10.88 -1.52 -2.89
CA ALA A 529 11.05 -2.49 -1.81
C ALA A 529 11.85 -1.94 -0.62
N THR A 530 12.92 -1.17 -0.89
CA THR A 530 13.78 -0.54 0.12
C THR A 530 13.15 0.67 0.83
N GLN A 531 12.04 1.19 0.32
CA GLN A 531 11.38 2.41 0.79
C GLN A 531 10.05 2.13 1.49
N ARG A 532 9.70 0.87 1.68
CA ARG A 532 8.46 0.44 2.34
C ARG A 532 8.45 0.88 3.79
N GLU A 533 7.39 1.54 4.20
CA GLU A 533 7.12 1.88 5.58
C GLU A 533 6.36 0.72 6.28
N LEU A 534 6.06 0.83 7.56
CA LEU A 534 5.49 -0.26 8.35
C LEU A 534 4.21 -0.86 7.76
N PHE A 535 3.28 -0.01 7.28
CA PHE A 535 2.03 -0.49 6.70
C PHE A 535 2.29 -1.22 5.38
N ALA A 536 3.16 -0.66 4.51
CA ALA A 536 3.51 -1.27 3.24
C ALA A 536 4.14 -2.66 3.43
N VAL A 537 5.07 -2.83 4.39
CA VAL A 537 5.66 -4.13 4.72
C VAL A 537 4.60 -5.13 5.18
N GLY A 538 3.73 -4.73 6.12
CA GLY A 538 2.65 -5.59 6.61
C GLY A 538 1.65 -5.96 5.51
N ARG A 539 1.35 -5.01 4.61
CA ARG A 539 0.45 -5.18 3.48
C ARG A 539 1.00 -6.15 2.43
N ASP A 540 2.29 -6.03 2.10
CA ASP A 540 2.94 -6.90 1.13
C ASP A 540 3.00 -8.36 1.61
N LEU A 541 3.31 -8.56 2.89
CA LEU A 541 3.27 -9.90 3.50
C LEU A 541 1.84 -10.45 3.61
N ASN A 542 0.85 -9.59 3.89
CA ASN A 542 -0.55 -9.99 3.80
C ASN A 542 -0.91 -10.43 2.38
N ALA A 543 -0.42 -9.71 1.37
CA ALA A 543 -0.61 -10.04 -0.04
C ALA A 543 0.00 -11.42 -0.40
N GLN A 544 1.18 -11.72 0.13
CA GLN A 544 1.88 -12.99 -0.12
C GLN A 544 1.19 -14.19 0.55
N THR A 545 0.67 -13.98 1.75
CA THR A 545 0.17 -15.08 2.61
C THR A 545 -1.34 -15.24 2.61
N GLY A 546 -2.08 -14.23 2.12
CA GLY A 546 -3.53 -14.16 2.23
C GLY A 546 -4.05 -14.09 3.68
N ASN A 547 -3.19 -13.73 4.66
CA ASN A 547 -3.46 -13.77 6.09
C ASN A 547 -3.26 -12.40 6.71
N LEU A 548 -4.14 -11.99 7.64
CA LEU A 548 -4.09 -10.67 8.27
C LEU A 548 -3.04 -10.54 9.40
N SER A 549 -2.43 -11.64 9.83
CA SER A 549 -1.42 -11.61 10.91
C SER A 549 -0.26 -10.65 10.64
N PRO A 550 0.30 -10.50 9.41
CA PRO A 550 1.35 -9.52 9.12
C PRO A 550 0.88 -8.06 9.29
N LEU A 551 -0.38 -7.74 8.93
CA LEU A 551 -0.94 -6.41 9.17
C LEU A 551 -1.13 -6.12 10.65
N VAL A 552 -1.57 -7.12 11.44
CA VAL A 552 -1.64 -7.01 12.90
C VAL A 552 -0.24 -6.81 13.48
N ALA A 553 0.77 -7.54 12.99
CA ALA A 553 2.17 -7.34 13.40
C ALA A 553 2.65 -5.90 13.15
N ALA A 554 2.36 -5.34 11.97
CA ALA A 554 2.66 -3.93 11.68
C ALA A 554 1.94 -2.99 12.65
N GLY A 555 0.65 -3.23 12.92
CA GLY A 555 -0.13 -2.50 13.93
C GLY A 555 0.49 -2.56 15.32
N LEU A 556 1.00 -3.72 15.75
CA LEU A 556 1.70 -3.86 17.03
C LEU A 556 2.99 -3.04 17.08
N VAL A 557 3.76 -2.96 15.98
CA VAL A 557 4.95 -2.11 15.90
C VAL A 557 4.56 -0.63 15.96
N TYR A 558 3.48 -0.20 15.30
CA TYR A 558 2.94 1.17 15.48
C TYR A 558 2.57 1.45 16.94
N LEU A 559 1.91 0.52 17.64
CA LEU A 559 1.57 0.68 19.05
C LEU A 559 2.82 0.74 19.94
N LEU A 560 3.82 -0.09 19.65
CA LEU A 560 5.10 -0.10 20.36
C LEU A 560 5.81 1.28 20.26
N LEU A 561 5.65 1.99 19.15
CA LEU A 561 6.17 3.34 18.96
C LEU A 561 5.29 4.40 19.62
N THR A 562 3.99 4.37 19.33
CA THR A 562 3.09 5.48 19.66
C THR A 562 2.72 5.52 21.15
N ILE A 563 2.59 4.36 21.82
CA ILE A 563 2.23 4.31 23.24
C ILE A 563 3.32 4.95 24.12
N PRO A 564 4.62 4.57 24.01
CA PRO A 564 5.67 5.23 24.79
C PRO A 564 5.80 6.72 24.52
N LEU A 565 5.67 7.12 23.23
CA LEU A 565 5.69 8.53 22.85
C LEU A 565 4.52 9.30 23.47
N THR A 566 3.32 8.74 23.48
CA THR A 566 2.15 9.35 24.13
C THR A 566 2.36 9.51 25.63
N HIS A 567 2.93 8.51 26.31
CA HIS A 567 3.27 8.64 27.73
C HIS A 567 4.33 9.69 27.98
N LEU A 568 5.34 9.79 27.12
CA LEU A 568 6.37 10.83 27.18
C LEU A 568 5.74 12.23 27.02
N VAL A 569 4.83 12.41 26.05
CA VAL A 569 4.11 13.67 25.86
C VAL A 569 3.33 14.05 27.10
N ASN A 570 2.56 13.10 27.66
CA ASN A 570 1.79 13.34 28.87
C ASN A 570 2.68 13.68 30.09
N TYR A 571 3.84 13.06 30.19
CA TYR A 571 4.82 13.39 31.24
C TYR A 571 5.36 14.80 31.08
N ILE A 572 5.75 15.20 29.86
CA ILE A 572 6.26 16.55 29.56
C ILE A 572 5.16 17.58 29.80
N ASP A 573 3.92 17.33 29.35
CA ASP A 573 2.78 18.23 29.57
C ASP A 573 2.53 18.49 31.06
N ARG A 574 2.49 17.42 31.87
CA ARG A 574 2.37 17.55 33.33
C ARG A 574 3.48 18.39 33.92
N ARG A 575 4.74 18.11 33.54
CA ARG A 575 5.89 18.85 34.07
C ARG A 575 5.91 20.33 33.66
N MET A 576 5.37 20.66 32.50
CA MET A 576 5.27 22.04 32.01
C MET A 576 4.09 22.81 32.62
N ARG A 577 2.97 22.15 32.89
CA ARG A 577 1.80 22.76 33.55
C ARG A 577 2.02 22.93 35.05
N THR A 578 2.71 21.98 35.69
CA THR A 578 3.01 21.98 37.09
C THR A 578 4.43 22.48 37.31
N GLY A 579 4.68 23.78 37.13
CA GLY A 579 5.82 24.46 37.76
C GLY A 579 5.66 24.54 39.30
N ARG A 580 4.66 23.83 39.86
CA ARG A 580 4.44 23.58 41.30
C ARG A 580 4.17 22.08 41.48
N PRO A 581 4.75 21.43 42.51
CA PRO A 581 4.33 20.08 42.89
C PRO A 581 2.85 20.13 43.26
N ASP A 582 2.11 19.04 42.92
CA ASP A 582 0.71 18.85 43.22
C ASP A 582 0.35 19.37 44.63
N GLN A 583 -0.22 20.55 44.73
CA GLN A 583 -1.04 20.87 45.87
C GLN A 583 -2.36 20.14 45.64
N PRO A 584 -2.81 19.29 46.56
CA PRO A 584 -4.15 18.72 46.51
C PRO A 584 -5.12 19.90 46.44
N ILE A 585 -6.05 19.84 45.47
CA ILE A 585 -7.17 20.79 45.43
C ILE A 585 -7.87 20.66 46.77
N ASP A 586 -7.90 21.75 47.52
CA ASP A 586 -8.54 21.79 48.84
C ASP A 586 -10.00 21.34 48.66
N PRO A 587 -10.51 20.38 49.48
CA PRO A 587 -11.87 19.91 49.38
C PRO A 587 -12.92 21.04 49.45
N VAL A 588 -12.57 22.18 50.01
CA VAL A 588 -13.42 23.37 50.09
C VAL A 588 -13.63 24.07 48.75
N GLU A 589 -12.66 24.00 47.82
CA GLU A 589 -12.77 24.61 46.50
C GLU A 589 -13.64 23.75 45.55
N GLN A 590 -13.72 22.44 45.78
CA GLN A 590 -14.64 21.55 45.04
C GLN A 590 -16.10 21.75 45.41
N GLN A 591 -16.41 22.15 46.67
CA GLN A 591 -17.79 22.43 47.07
C GLN A 591 -18.32 23.74 46.46
N THR A 592 -17.47 24.75 46.31
CA THR A 592 -17.87 26.05 45.73
C THR A 592 -18.18 25.97 44.23
N ILE A 593 -17.55 25.03 43.49
CA ILE A 593 -17.79 24.80 42.05
C ILE A 593 -19.11 24.02 41.82
N THR A 594 -19.51 23.19 42.79
CA THR A 594 -20.75 22.41 42.68
C THR A 594 -21.99 23.21 43.10
N GLU A 595 -21.85 24.17 44.00
CA GLU A 595 -22.97 25.03 44.47
C GLU A 595 -23.25 26.22 43.55
N GLY A 596 -22.34 26.58 42.64
CA GLY A 596 -22.51 27.65 41.67
C GLY A 596 -23.23 27.26 40.35
N ARG A 597 -23.78 26.04 40.26
CA ARG A 597 -24.53 25.55 39.11
C ARG A 597 -25.93 25.06 39.52
N GLY A 598 -26.60 25.76 40.43
CA GLY A 598 -28.01 25.60 40.72
C GLY A 598 -28.83 26.72 40.08
#